data_76267440f88efa8d15d36373d8227c02
#
_entry.id   76267440f88efa8d15d36373d8227c02
#
_cell.length_a   1.000
_cell.length_b   1.000
_cell.length_c   1.000
_cell.angle_alpha   90.00
_cell.angle_beta   90.00
_cell.angle_gamma   90.00
#
_symmetry.space_group_name_H-M   'P 1'
#
loop_
_entity.id
_entity.type
_entity.pdbx_description
1 polymer ?
#
loop_
_entity_poly.entity_id
_entity_poly.type
_entity_poly.pdbx_seq_one_letter_code
_entity_poly.pdbx_strand_id
1 'polypeptide(L)'
;MHAERSPVVIGVGQVLANRDRTVAAAREPLRLIADAVHAAAADACGTGTRLLRDVDAITVPHVASWAYADLPALLAERLAASPARTFSAPVGGQWPAALVDAAAARIAAGESRIELVAGGEASASLGVLQRAGVDPGTDLGWTAEPGGPAPIGADDLGSPAMQAAGMVLPTRVYPMVDTAFGHSVGETPAEIMASGAAVFAALSEVAATNPIAWNPAARDPAEILRVGPDNRMICEPYPLAVNAFPLVDQAAALLLTSRAVALEHGVPEERLVHVWGGAGAADAADVLARPALSGSPALCSVLDRALASAGLAAEAVDVVDVYSCFPVVPRLASRYLGLPTKALAGATGGHSSFGGPLSTYTLHSLAACAERIRSGAGTALVHANGGYLTRQHAVVLGREAHVDGYIGDPEPHDTAEPGPAPCPLAEVPEEPVRVEAATVEYDRDGHPAQGFLVARTADGRRLAGCTAEGDAASARELTVFPEGPAHPAGEAVVGREVRVRPVGGRIQVDPA
;
A
#
# COMPACT_ATOMS: atom_id res chain seq x y z
N MET A 1 15.74 24.99 -22.01
CA MET A 1 16.22 23.59 -21.93
C MET A 1 15.58 22.83 -20.78
N HIS A 2 15.67 23.26 -19.50
CA HIS A 2 15.04 22.51 -18.38
C HIS A 2 13.52 22.44 -18.49
N ALA A 3 12.83 23.53 -18.79
CA ALA A 3 11.37 23.56 -18.92
C ALA A 3 10.82 22.67 -20.05
N GLU A 4 11.52 22.51 -21.16
CA GLU A 4 11.11 21.68 -22.29
C GLU A 4 11.21 20.18 -21.98
N ARG A 5 12.19 19.78 -21.14
CA ARG A 5 12.39 18.40 -20.70
C ARG A 5 11.69 18.07 -19.39
N SER A 6 10.92 19.02 -18.84
CA SER A 6 10.15 18.75 -17.60
C SER A 6 9.23 17.55 -17.84
N PRO A 7 9.34 16.49 -17.03
CA PRO A 7 8.47 15.33 -17.16
C PRO A 7 7.06 15.68 -16.70
N VAL A 8 6.08 15.29 -17.49
CA VAL A 8 4.67 15.58 -17.26
C VAL A 8 3.79 14.34 -17.40
N VAL A 9 2.80 14.19 -16.55
CA VAL A 9 1.66 13.32 -16.77
C VAL A 9 0.72 14.02 -17.75
N ILE A 10 0.48 13.40 -18.89
CA ILE A 10 -0.36 13.93 -19.96
C ILE A 10 -1.74 13.30 -19.99
N GLY A 11 -1.86 12.05 -19.57
CA GLY A 11 -3.10 11.31 -19.54
C GLY A 11 -3.19 10.39 -18.32
N VAL A 12 -4.37 10.33 -17.74
CA VAL A 12 -4.71 9.42 -16.66
C VAL A 12 -5.94 8.62 -17.01
N GLY A 13 -5.93 7.32 -16.71
CA GLY A 13 -7.08 6.45 -16.94
C GLY A 13 -7.32 5.56 -15.75
N GLN A 14 -8.58 5.45 -15.35
CA GLN A 14 -8.99 4.60 -14.23
C GLN A 14 -10.22 3.80 -14.63
N VAL A 15 -10.24 2.52 -14.24
CA VAL A 15 -11.34 1.59 -14.52
C VAL A 15 -11.80 0.92 -13.25
N LEU A 16 -13.10 0.85 -13.09
CA LEU A 16 -13.79 0.04 -12.10
C LEU A 16 -14.73 -0.92 -12.85
N ALA A 17 -14.64 -2.20 -12.56
CA ALA A 17 -15.47 -3.22 -13.19
C ALA A 17 -16.10 -4.17 -12.17
N ASN A 18 -17.12 -4.92 -12.61
CA ASN A 18 -17.73 -6.04 -11.89
C ASN A 18 -18.06 -5.79 -10.40
N ARG A 19 -18.46 -4.55 -10.04
CA ARG A 19 -18.85 -4.23 -8.64
C ARG A 19 -19.97 -5.15 -8.12
N ASP A 20 -20.89 -5.56 -9.00
CA ASP A 20 -22.00 -6.45 -8.66
C ASP A 20 -21.58 -7.91 -8.55
N ARG A 21 -20.32 -8.23 -8.82
CA ARG A 21 -19.71 -9.56 -8.67
C ARG A 21 -20.47 -10.66 -9.39
N THR A 22 -20.73 -10.47 -10.69
CA THR A 22 -21.39 -11.45 -11.53
C THR A 22 -20.39 -12.17 -12.45
N VAL A 23 -20.67 -13.44 -12.80
CA VAL A 23 -19.87 -14.21 -13.75
C VAL A 23 -19.86 -13.54 -15.12
N ALA A 24 -21.00 -13.01 -15.56
CA ALA A 24 -21.13 -12.36 -16.88
C ALA A 24 -20.29 -11.07 -17.02
N ALA A 25 -20.06 -10.37 -15.93
CA ALA A 25 -19.25 -9.15 -15.89
C ALA A 25 -17.77 -9.39 -15.61
N ALA A 26 -17.35 -10.65 -15.38
CA ALA A 26 -15.96 -10.97 -15.08
C ALA A 26 -15.02 -10.57 -16.22
N ARG A 27 -13.89 -9.99 -15.86
CA ARG A 27 -12.85 -9.50 -16.77
C ARG A 27 -11.47 -9.95 -16.29
N GLU A 28 -10.57 -10.25 -17.21
CA GLU A 28 -9.16 -10.49 -16.87
C GLU A 28 -8.42 -9.18 -16.55
N PRO A 29 -7.37 -9.21 -15.72
CA PRO A 29 -6.55 -8.03 -15.42
C PRO A 29 -6.00 -7.34 -16.68
N LEU A 30 -5.45 -8.06 -17.64
CA LEU A 30 -4.91 -7.50 -18.89
C LEU A 30 -5.96 -6.66 -19.65
N ARG A 31 -7.23 -7.10 -19.64
CA ARG A 31 -8.31 -6.34 -20.27
C ARG A 31 -8.60 -5.04 -19.53
N LEU A 32 -8.69 -5.10 -18.20
CA LEU A 32 -8.91 -3.92 -17.38
C LEU A 32 -7.77 -2.90 -17.53
N ILE A 33 -6.52 -3.40 -17.56
CA ILE A 33 -5.33 -2.56 -17.75
C ILE A 33 -5.39 -1.90 -19.13
N ALA A 34 -5.68 -2.64 -20.20
CA ALA A 34 -5.79 -2.09 -21.54
C ALA A 34 -6.91 -1.03 -21.62
N ASP A 35 -8.07 -1.27 -20.99
CA ASP A 35 -9.16 -0.30 -20.94
C ASP A 35 -8.72 0.98 -20.17
N ALA A 36 -7.95 0.88 -19.09
CA ALA A 36 -7.37 2.02 -18.40
C ALA A 36 -6.35 2.79 -19.25
N VAL A 37 -5.51 2.08 -20.03
CA VAL A 37 -4.56 2.70 -20.96
C VAL A 37 -5.29 3.47 -22.05
N HIS A 38 -6.35 2.91 -22.64
CA HIS A 38 -7.15 3.61 -23.63
C HIS A 38 -7.84 4.85 -23.05
N ALA A 39 -8.31 4.76 -21.80
CA ALA A 39 -8.86 5.91 -21.08
C ALA A 39 -7.80 7.00 -20.87
N ALA A 40 -6.57 6.64 -20.48
CA ALA A 40 -5.47 7.57 -20.32
C ALA A 40 -5.08 8.25 -21.64
N ALA A 41 -5.06 7.49 -22.74
CA ALA A 41 -4.77 8.04 -24.07
C ALA A 41 -5.86 9.00 -24.56
N ALA A 42 -7.13 8.68 -24.30
CA ALA A 42 -8.26 9.54 -24.62
C ALA A 42 -8.26 10.82 -23.77
N ASP A 43 -7.87 10.71 -22.51
CA ASP A 43 -7.70 11.84 -21.59
C ASP A 43 -6.59 12.80 -22.05
N ALA A 44 -5.50 12.28 -22.61
CA ALA A 44 -4.39 13.09 -23.11
C ALA A 44 -4.76 13.87 -24.38
N CYS A 45 -5.30 13.22 -25.41
CA CYS A 45 -5.49 13.83 -26.73
C CYS A 45 -6.62 13.20 -27.55
N GLY A 46 -7.78 13.00 -27.00
CA GLY A 46 -8.96 12.52 -27.71
C GLY A 46 -8.86 11.03 -28.09
N THR A 47 -8.56 10.68 -29.34
CA THR A 47 -8.47 9.25 -29.72
C THR A 47 -7.21 8.55 -29.20
N GLY A 48 -6.12 9.29 -28.96
CA GLY A 48 -4.88 8.80 -28.36
C GLY A 48 -4.13 7.69 -29.12
N THR A 49 -4.66 7.18 -30.23
CA THR A 49 -4.14 5.99 -30.93
C THR A 49 -2.70 6.16 -31.42
N ARG A 50 -2.34 7.37 -31.87
CA ARG A 50 -0.97 7.66 -32.30
C ARG A 50 -0.02 7.66 -31.11
N LEU A 51 -0.43 8.28 -29.99
CA LEU A 51 0.36 8.38 -28.77
C LEU A 51 0.73 6.98 -28.23
N LEU A 52 -0.21 6.02 -28.26
CA LEU A 52 0.04 4.65 -27.81
C LEU A 52 1.05 3.89 -28.67
N ARG A 53 1.10 4.17 -29.97
CA ARG A 53 2.09 3.55 -30.87
C ARG A 53 3.50 4.07 -30.66
N ASP A 54 3.61 5.31 -30.20
CA ASP A 54 4.87 6.02 -29.98
C ASP A 54 5.43 5.80 -28.55
N VAL A 55 4.83 4.88 -27.75
CA VAL A 55 5.29 4.54 -26.40
C VAL A 55 6.63 3.79 -26.46
N ASP A 56 7.65 4.35 -25.80
CA ASP A 56 9.01 3.77 -25.74
C ASP A 56 9.18 2.76 -24.62
N ALA A 57 8.45 2.93 -23.52
CA ALA A 57 8.55 2.07 -22.36
C ALA A 57 7.18 1.73 -21.76
N ILE A 58 7.00 0.47 -21.40
CA ILE A 58 5.83 -0.04 -20.69
C ILE A 58 6.29 -0.67 -19.39
N THR A 59 5.84 -0.13 -18.27
CA THR A 59 6.14 -0.67 -16.94
C THR A 59 4.85 -0.98 -16.17
N VAL A 60 4.81 -2.14 -15.53
CA VAL A 60 3.63 -2.60 -14.79
C VAL A 60 4.01 -3.02 -13.38
N PRO A 61 3.25 -2.62 -12.33
CA PRO A 61 3.34 -3.23 -11.01
C PRO A 61 2.86 -4.68 -11.07
N HIS A 62 3.26 -5.48 -10.09
CA HIS A 62 2.84 -6.88 -9.97
C HIS A 62 1.32 -7.03 -9.96
N VAL A 63 0.82 -8.04 -10.70
CA VAL A 63 -0.59 -8.44 -10.72
C VAL A 63 -0.74 -9.77 -9.99
N ALA A 64 -1.50 -9.80 -8.91
CA ALA A 64 -1.66 -10.97 -8.06
C ALA A 64 -2.89 -11.82 -8.42
N SER A 65 -3.91 -11.25 -9.05
CA SER A 65 -5.14 -11.95 -9.39
C SER A 65 -5.03 -12.90 -10.58
N TRP A 66 -3.98 -12.78 -11.41
CA TRP A 66 -3.73 -13.69 -12.54
C TRP A 66 -2.25 -13.69 -12.89
N ALA A 67 -1.71 -14.88 -13.20
CA ALA A 67 -0.31 -15.02 -13.57
C ALA A 67 -0.10 -14.83 -15.07
N TYR A 68 0.84 -13.95 -15.43
CA TYR A 68 1.27 -13.72 -16.80
C TYR A 68 2.76 -14.02 -16.93
N ALA A 69 3.19 -14.61 -18.03
CA ALA A 69 4.61 -14.81 -18.31
C ALA A 69 5.30 -13.46 -18.61
N ASP A 70 4.68 -12.62 -19.42
CA ASP A 70 5.16 -11.28 -19.78
C ASP A 70 3.97 -10.33 -20.00
N LEU A 71 3.43 -9.78 -18.94
CA LEU A 71 2.30 -8.85 -19.01
C LEU A 71 2.59 -7.59 -19.82
N PRO A 72 3.76 -6.91 -19.71
CA PRO A 72 4.08 -5.77 -20.55
C PRO A 72 4.10 -6.08 -22.05
N ALA A 73 4.63 -7.24 -22.46
CA ALA A 73 4.64 -7.66 -23.87
C ALA A 73 3.22 -7.89 -24.39
N LEU A 74 2.37 -8.59 -23.64
CA LEU A 74 0.96 -8.79 -23.97
C LEU A 74 0.20 -7.47 -24.08
N LEU A 75 0.50 -6.52 -23.19
CA LEU A 75 -0.09 -5.19 -23.22
C LEU A 75 0.39 -4.42 -24.47
N ALA A 76 1.69 -4.46 -24.80
CA ALA A 76 2.26 -3.84 -25.99
C ALA A 76 1.58 -4.37 -27.28
N GLU A 77 1.38 -5.68 -27.37
CA GLU A 77 0.67 -6.29 -28.51
C GLU A 77 -0.78 -5.75 -28.62
N ARG A 78 -1.52 -5.69 -27.52
CA ARG A 78 -2.89 -5.14 -27.52
C ARG A 78 -2.97 -3.68 -27.93
N LEU A 79 -1.94 -2.90 -27.60
CA LEU A 79 -1.85 -1.48 -27.96
C LEU A 79 -1.28 -1.22 -29.34
N ALA A 80 -0.84 -2.26 -30.06
CA ALA A 80 -0.04 -2.16 -31.29
C ALA A 80 1.19 -1.23 -31.10
N ALA A 81 1.81 -1.29 -29.92
CA ALA A 81 3.03 -0.58 -29.55
C ALA A 81 4.26 -1.48 -29.72
N SER A 82 5.43 -0.87 -29.90
CA SER A 82 6.70 -1.58 -29.99
C SER A 82 7.72 -0.92 -29.07
N PRO A 83 7.53 -1.03 -27.74
CA PRO A 83 8.38 -0.35 -26.77
C PRO A 83 9.80 -0.92 -26.81
N ALA A 84 10.80 -0.05 -26.68
CA ALA A 84 12.20 -0.43 -26.55
C ALA A 84 12.51 -1.02 -25.15
N ARG A 85 11.65 -0.72 -24.16
CA ARG A 85 11.81 -1.15 -22.76
C ARG A 85 10.49 -1.67 -22.22
N THR A 86 10.55 -2.83 -21.54
CA THR A 86 9.45 -3.38 -20.77
C THR A 86 9.95 -3.76 -19.37
N PHE A 87 9.08 -3.66 -18.36
CA PHE A 87 9.42 -4.06 -17.00
C PHE A 87 8.17 -4.47 -16.21
N SER A 88 8.25 -5.62 -15.54
CA SER A 88 7.28 -6.06 -14.53
C SER A 88 7.91 -5.93 -13.16
N ALA A 89 7.33 -5.10 -12.30
CA ALA A 89 7.83 -4.95 -10.94
C ALA A 89 7.44 -6.17 -10.08
N PRO A 90 8.24 -6.52 -9.07
CA PRO A 90 7.85 -7.52 -8.08
C PRO A 90 6.71 -7.01 -7.18
N VAL A 91 6.23 -7.88 -6.28
CA VAL A 91 5.19 -7.52 -5.28
C VAL A 91 5.61 -6.32 -4.45
N GLY A 92 4.70 -5.35 -4.33
CA GLY A 92 4.91 -4.18 -3.46
C GLY A 92 4.11 -2.95 -3.86
N GLY A 93 3.38 -2.38 -2.91
CA GLY A 93 2.53 -1.21 -3.16
C GLY A 93 3.31 0.10 -3.40
N GLN A 94 4.61 0.15 -3.10
CA GLN A 94 5.47 1.30 -3.41
C GLN A 94 5.81 1.41 -4.90
N TRP A 95 5.70 0.32 -5.66
CA TRP A 95 6.17 0.28 -7.05
C TRP A 95 5.52 1.31 -7.97
N PRO A 96 4.21 1.59 -7.94
CA PRO A 96 3.66 2.59 -8.85
C PRO A 96 4.32 3.97 -8.73
N ALA A 97 4.59 4.42 -7.50
CA ALA A 97 5.28 5.69 -7.29
C ALA A 97 6.73 5.62 -7.77
N ALA A 98 7.44 4.53 -7.45
CA ALA A 98 8.81 4.31 -7.92
C ALA A 98 8.91 4.24 -9.46
N LEU A 99 7.95 3.58 -10.13
CA LEU A 99 7.92 3.48 -11.59
C LEU A 99 7.65 4.82 -12.26
N VAL A 100 6.74 5.64 -11.70
CA VAL A 100 6.45 7.00 -12.20
C VAL A 100 7.64 7.91 -11.99
N ASP A 101 8.32 7.86 -10.85
CA ASP A 101 9.51 8.64 -10.56
C ASP A 101 10.69 8.24 -11.49
N ALA A 102 10.92 6.94 -11.68
CA ALA A 102 11.93 6.43 -12.60
C ALA A 102 11.62 6.78 -14.07
N ALA A 103 10.35 6.74 -14.49
CA ALA A 103 9.91 7.20 -15.80
C ALA A 103 10.21 8.70 -15.98
N ALA A 104 9.88 9.52 -14.99
CA ALA A 104 10.16 10.94 -15.00
C ALA A 104 11.67 11.24 -15.10
N ALA A 105 12.51 10.48 -14.37
CA ALA A 105 13.95 10.58 -14.45
C ALA A 105 14.47 10.31 -15.87
N ARG A 106 14.01 9.23 -16.53
CA ARG A 106 14.42 8.90 -17.91
C ARG A 106 13.97 9.95 -18.92
N ILE A 107 12.76 10.48 -18.77
CA ILE A 107 12.24 11.56 -19.62
C ILE A 107 13.09 12.82 -19.44
N ALA A 108 13.38 13.22 -18.22
CA ALA A 108 14.23 14.38 -17.91
C ALA A 108 15.66 14.25 -18.48
N ALA A 109 16.22 13.03 -18.41
CA ALA A 109 17.52 12.70 -19.01
C ALA A 109 17.49 12.67 -20.54
N GLY A 110 16.31 12.56 -21.15
CA GLY A 110 16.13 12.39 -22.61
C GLY A 110 16.37 10.96 -23.10
N GLU A 111 16.31 10.00 -22.19
CA GLU A 111 16.47 8.57 -22.46
C GLU A 111 15.19 7.89 -22.94
N SER A 112 14.04 8.50 -22.71
CA SER A 112 12.73 8.06 -23.15
C SER A 112 11.87 9.25 -23.55
N ARG A 113 11.03 9.09 -24.57
CA ARG A 113 10.10 10.12 -25.04
C ARG A 113 8.72 9.97 -24.39
N ILE A 114 8.15 8.77 -24.43
CA ILE A 114 6.80 8.49 -23.92
C ILE A 114 6.85 7.20 -23.09
N GLU A 115 6.40 7.29 -21.86
CA GLU A 115 6.34 6.16 -20.92
C GLU A 115 4.91 5.87 -20.50
N LEU A 116 4.60 4.60 -20.43
CA LEU A 116 3.34 4.08 -19.91
C LEU A 116 3.59 3.31 -18.59
N VAL A 117 2.95 3.75 -17.52
CA VAL A 117 2.86 3.02 -16.26
C VAL A 117 1.41 2.60 -16.09
N ALA A 118 1.15 1.28 -16.06
CA ALA A 118 -0.22 0.77 -15.99
C ALA A 118 -0.29 -0.50 -15.14
N GLY A 119 -1.38 -0.70 -14.42
CA GLY A 119 -1.60 -1.87 -13.57
C GLY A 119 -3.08 -2.10 -13.27
N GLY A 120 -3.41 -3.28 -12.75
CA GLY A 120 -4.79 -3.61 -12.40
C GLY A 120 -4.91 -4.97 -11.74
N GLU A 121 -6.01 -5.14 -11.03
CA GLU A 121 -6.40 -6.39 -10.38
C GLU A 121 -7.83 -6.76 -10.76
N ALA A 122 -8.11 -8.06 -10.85
CA ALA A 122 -9.42 -8.62 -11.11
C ALA A 122 -9.81 -9.65 -10.03
N SER A 123 -9.47 -9.36 -8.77
CA SER A 123 -9.67 -10.30 -7.66
C SER A 123 -11.15 -10.56 -7.36
N ALA A 124 -12.05 -9.60 -7.62
CA ALA A 124 -13.49 -9.80 -7.48
C ALA A 124 -14.02 -10.75 -8.56
N SER A 125 -13.60 -10.58 -9.81
CA SER A 125 -13.91 -11.49 -10.93
C SER A 125 -13.40 -12.90 -10.65
N LEU A 126 -12.12 -13.04 -10.29
CA LEU A 126 -11.54 -14.35 -9.97
C LEU A 126 -12.32 -15.05 -8.85
N GLY A 127 -12.64 -14.33 -7.79
CA GLY A 127 -13.38 -14.91 -6.66
C GLY A 127 -14.82 -15.33 -7.01
N VAL A 128 -15.51 -14.65 -7.93
CA VAL A 128 -16.85 -15.05 -8.37
C VAL A 128 -16.79 -16.25 -9.31
N LEU A 129 -15.80 -16.31 -10.20
CA LEU A 129 -15.58 -17.43 -11.10
C LEU A 129 -15.26 -18.73 -10.34
N GLN A 130 -14.35 -18.64 -9.35
CA GLN A 130 -14.01 -19.76 -8.48
C GLN A 130 -15.23 -20.33 -7.74
N ARG A 131 -16.08 -19.45 -7.18
CA ARG A 131 -17.32 -19.90 -6.50
C ARG A 131 -18.34 -20.54 -7.46
N ALA A 132 -18.34 -20.11 -8.71
CA ALA A 132 -19.20 -20.67 -9.76
C ALA A 132 -18.64 -21.94 -10.43
N GLY A 133 -17.41 -22.35 -10.10
CA GLY A 133 -16.73 -23.46 -10.73
C GLY A 133 -16.35 -23.21 -12.20
N VAL A 134 -16.19 -21.93 -12.58
CA VAL A 134 -15.81 -21.52 -13.92
C VAL A 134 -14.29 -21.33 -13.96
N ASP A 135 -13.62 -22.00 -14.90
CA ASP A 135 -12.19 -21.82 -15.15
C ASP A 135 -11.94 -20.61 -16.07
N PRO A 136 -11.21 -19.57 -15.59
CA PRO A 136 -11.02 -18.37 -16.39
C PRO A 136 -10.30 -18.61 -17.72
N GLY A 137 -9.32 -19.54 -17.77
CA GLY A 137 -8.54 -19.85 -18.97
C GLY A 137 -9.35 -20.63 -19.98
N THR A 138 -9.93 -21.78 -19.58
CA THR A 138 -10.61 -22.69 -20.50
C THR A 138 -12.01 -22.23 -20.89
N ASP A 139 -12.77 -21.64 -19.94
CA ASP A 139 -14.17 -21.28 -20.17
C ASP A 139 -14.35 -19.86 -20.73
N LEU A 140 -13.45 -18.95 -20.34
CA LEU A 140 -13.55 -17.52 -20.71
C LEU A 140 -12.40 -17.01 -21.61
N GLY A 141 -11.40 -17.86 -21.87
CA GLY A 141 -10.26 -17.50 -22.73
C GLY A 141 -9.38 -16.40 -22.15
N TRP A 142 -9.26 -16.34 -20.82
CA TRP A 142 -8.27 -15.45 -20.19
C TRP A 142 -6.88 -15.87 -20.66
N THR A 143 -6.02 -14.90 -20.90
CA THR A 143 -4.68 -15.14 -21.41
C THR A 143 -3.92 -16.02 -20.42
N ALA A 144 -3.87 -17.31 -20.71
CA ALA A 144 -3.15 -18.28 -19.92
C ALA A 144 -1.89 -18.67 -20.68
N GLU A 145 -0.78 -18.02 -20.40
CA GLU A 145 0.50 -18.68 -20.58
C GLU A 145 0.81 -19.43 -19.28
N PRO A 146 0.78 -20.76 -19.28
CA PRO A 146 1.18 -21.52 -18.11
C PRO A 146 2.66 -21.24 -17.82
N GLY A 147 2.98 -20.84 -16.61
CA GLY A 147 4.36 -20.63 -16.14
C GLY A 147 4.75 -19.20 -15.78
N GLY A 148 3.79 -18.28 -15.67
CA GLY A 148 4.07 -17.01 -14.99
C GLY A 148 4.51 -17.23 -13.55
N PRO A 149 5.23 -16.27 -12.93
CA PRO A 149 5.65 -16.37 -11.55
C PRO A 149 4.44 -16.54 -10.62
N ALA A 150 4.64 -17.27 -9.51
CA ALA A 150 3.61 -17.34 -8.49
C ALA A 150 3.22 -15.91 -8.06
N PRO A 151 1.92 -15.61 -7.91
CA PRO A 151 1.47 -14.26 -7.58
C PRO A 151 2.10 -13.71 -6.30
N ILE A 152 2.32 -14.56 -5.29
CA ILE A 152 3.05 -14.22 -4.05
C ILE A 152 3.92 -15.42 -3.70
N GLY A 153 5.22 -15.20 -3.55
CA GLY A 153 6.19 -16.21 -3.17
C GLY A 153 6.40 -16.29 -1.65
N ALA A 154 7.08 -17.34 -1.20
CA ALA A 154 7.43 -17.48 0.23
C ALA A 154 8.32 -16.34 0.72
N ASP A 155 9.20 -15.82 -0.13
CA ASP A 155 10.11 -14.73 0.20
C ASP A 155 9.37 -13.39 0.42
N ASP A 156 8.14 -13.26 -0.08
CA ASP A 156 7.29 -12.09 0.15
C ASP A 156 6.60 -12.12 1.53
N LEU A 157 6.64 -13.27 2.24
CA LEU A 157 5.95 -13.51 3.49
C LEU A 157 6.80 -13.25 4.75
N GLY A 158 7.86 -12.49 4.63
CA GLY A 158 8.78 -12.14 5.72
C GLY A 158 9.86 -13.20 5.98
N SER A 159 10.67 -12.97 7.01
CA SER A 159 11.78 -13.86 7.38
C SER A 159 11.30 -15.24 7.87
N PRO A 160 12.18 -16.27 7.88
CA PRO A 160 11.83 -17.55 8.47
C PRO A 160 11.35 -17.46 9.94
N ALA A 161 11.89 -16.52 10.73
CA ALA A 161 11.47 -16.29 12.10
C ALA A 161 10.06 -15.71 12.16
N MET A 162 9.73 -14.74 11.30
CA MET A 162 8.37 -14.22 11.15
C MET A 162 7.39 -15.31 10.74
N GLN A 163 7.76 -16.15 9.77
CA GLN A 163 6.92 -17.25 9.30
C GLN A 163 6.68 -18.29 10.41
N ALA A 164 7.71 -18.65 11.17
CA ALA A 164 7.58 -19.57 12.31
C ALA A 164 6.64 -19.01 13.39
N ALA A 165 6.62 -17.69 13.60
CA ALA A 165 5.72 -17.02 14.53
C ALA A 165 4.31 -16.75 13.94
N GLY A 166 4.02 -17.14 12.70
CA GLY A 166 2.75 -16.85 12.03
C GLY A 166 2.55 -15.39 11.60
N MET A 167 3.62 -14.59 11.60
CA MET A 167 3.62 -13.18 11.19
C MET A 167 3.74 -13.03 9.66
N VAL A 168 2.87 -13.70 8.92
CA VAL A 168 2.91 -13.75 7.44
C VAL A 168 1.77 -12.94 6.79
N LEU A 169 0.73 -12.62 7.53
CA LEU A 169 -0.37 -11.83 7.02
C LEU A 169 -0.23 -10.36 7.42
N PRO A 170 -0.39 -9.43 6.47
CA PRO A 170 -0.40 -7.99 6.80
C PRO A 170 -1.40 -7.65 7.91
N THR A 171 -2.55 -8.32 7.95
CA THR A 171 -3.58 -8.18 9.00
C THR A 171 -3.08 -8.53 10.40
N ARG A 172 -1.99 -9.28 10.55
CA ARG A 172 -1.33 -9.60 11.83
C ARG A 172 -0.19 -8.64 12.14
N VAL A 173 0.61 -8.28 11.12
CA VAL A 173 1.84 -7.49 11.31
C VAL A 173 1.54 -6.00 11.55
N TYR A 174 0.68 -5.38 10.75
CA TYR A 174 0.39 -3.95 10.89
C TYR A 174 -0.26 -3.58 12.22
N PRO A 175 -1.24 -4.35 12.77
CA PRO A 175 -1.74 -4.11 14.12
C PRO A 175 -0.66 -4.15 15.20
N MET A 176 0.30 -5.09 15.10
CA MET A 176 1.42 -5.14 16.05
C MET A 176 2.32 -3.91 15.98
N VAL A 177 2.60 -3.41 14.77
CA VAL A 177 3.33 -2.13 14.63
C VAL A 177 2.54 -0.98 15.26
N ASP A 178 1.22 -0.96 15.10
CA ASP A 178 0.38 0.10 15.66
C ASP A 178 0.28 0.03 17.20
N THR A 179 0.20 -1.18 17.76
CA THR A 179 0.21 -1.33 19.24
C THR A 179 1.56 -0.93 19.84
N ALA A 180 2.66 -1.26 19.17
CA ALA A 180 4.00 -0.80 19.57
C ALA A 180 4.12 0.74 19.46
N PHE A 181 3.62 1.32 18.36
CA PHE A 181 3.61 2.77 18.15
C PHE A 181 2.78 3.48 19.21
N GLY A 182 1.52 3.10 19.40
CA GLY A 182 0.65 3.70 20.41
C GLY A 182 1.24 3.62 21.81
N HIS A 183 1.78 2.45 22.20
CA HIS A 183 2.46 2.30 23.48
C HIS A 183 3.66 3.26 23.61
N SER A 184 4.45 3.43 22.55
CA SER A 184 5.64 4.31 22.55
C SER A 184 5.30 5.80 22.76
N VAL A 185 4.07 6.20 22.42
CA VAL A 185 3.58 7.58 22.55
C VAL A 185 2.58 7.75 23.70
N GLY A 186 2.34 6.69 24.46
CA GLY A 186 1.45 6.71 25.64
C GLY A 186 -0.04 6.62 25.31
N GLU A 187 -0.41 6.17 24.11
CA GLU A 187 -1.81 5.96 23.72
C GLU A 187 -2.34 4.63 24.25
N THR A 188 -3.56 4.64 24.71
CA THR A 188 -4.34 3.43 25.03
C THR A 188 -4.84 2.74 23.74
N PRO A 189 -5.15 1.45 23.77
CA PRO A 189 -5.75 0.76 22.63
C PRO A 189 -7.04 1.40 22.11
N ALA A 190 -7.84 1.98 23.01
CA ALA A 190 -9.05 2.71 22.64
C ALA A 190 -8.73 4.00 21.85
N GLU A 191 -7.68 4.72 22.23
CA GLU A 191 -7.20 5.92 21.51
C GLU A 191 -6.59 5.53 20.15
N ILE A 192 -5.85 4.41 20.06
CA ILE A 192 -5.36 3.87 18.80
C ILE A 192 -6.52 3.59 17.84
N MET A 193 -7.57 2.88 18.32
CA MET A 193 -8.78 2.62 17.53
C MET A 193 -9.49 3.91 17.10
N ALA A 194 -9.68 4.84 18.03
CA ALA A 194 -10.36 6.11 17.74
C ALA A 194 -9.60 6.94 16.69
N SER A 195 -8.28 7.02 16.81
CA SER A 195 -7.42 7.69 15.84
C SER A 195 -7.51 7.02 14.47
N GLY A 196 -7.43 5.68 14.39
CA GLY A 196 -7.61 4.92 13.17
C GLY A 196 -8.98 5.15 12.52
N ALA A 197 -10.07 5.12 13.32
CA ALA A 197 -11.42 5.35 12.83
C ALA A 197 -11.61 6.76 12.28
N ALA A 198 -11.00 7.78 12.89
CA ALA A 198 -11.06 9.16 12.40
C ALA A 198 -10.39 9.31 11.02
N VAL A 199 -9.24 8.67 10.81
CA VAL A 199 -8.56 8.63 9.50
C VAL A 199 -9.45 7.97 8.46
N PHE A 200 -9.99 6.78 8.75
CA PHE A 200 -10.76 5.99 7.79
C PHE A 200 -12.14 6.59 7.51
N ALA A 201 -12.71 7.34 8.44
CA ALA A 201 -13.90 8.15 8.19
C ALA A 201 -13.59 9.25 7.16
N ALA A 202 -12.52 10.02 7.33
CA ALA A 202 -12.12 11.04 6.37
C ALA A 202 -11.82 10.45 4.98
N LEU A 203 -11.15 9.30 4.91
CA LEU A 203 -10.92 8.57 3.66
C LEU A 203 -12.24 8.13 3.02
N SER A 204 -13.22 7.65 3.80
CA SER A 204 -14.53 7.25 3.28
C SER A 204 -15.34 8.42 2.71
N GLU A 205 -15.21 9.63 3.28
CA GLU A 205 -15.81 10.85 2.74
C GLU A 205 -15.26 11.16 1.34
N VAL A 206 -13.94 11.00 1.13
CA VAL A 206 -13.33 11.16 -0.20
C VAL A 206 -13.82 10.08 -1.15
N ALA A 207 -13.84 8.81 -0.73
CA ALA A 207 -14.33 7.69 -1.54
C ALA A 207 -15.79 7.88 -1.97
N ALA A 208 -16.63 8.46 -1.12
CA ALA A 208 -18.06 8.70 -1.43
C ALA A 208 -18.28 9.63 -2.64
N THR A 209 -17.29 10.47 -2.96
CA THR A 209 -17.32 11.37 -4.12
C THR A 209 -16.52 10.84 -5.31
N ASN A 210 -15.81 9.72 -5.16
CA ASN A 210 -14.98 9.16 -6.20
C ASN A 210 -15.76 8.09 -7.00
N PRO A 211 -16.04 8.30 -8.31
CA PRO A 211 -16.85 7.37 -9.11
C PRO A 211 -16.16 6.01 -9.31
N ILE A 212 -14.83 5.94 -9.14
CA ILE A 212 -14.02 4.73 -9.28
C ILE A 212 -13.93 3.96 -7.95
N ALA A 213 -14.43 4.50 -6.85
CA ALA A 213 -14.40 3.82 -5.56
C ALA A 213 -15.27 2.56 -5.58
N TRP A 214 -14.73 1.49 -4.99
CA TRP A 214 -15.44 0.20 -4.87
C TRP A 214 -16.65 0.29 -3.95
N ASN A 215 -16.47 0.96 -2.81
CA ASN A 215 -17.52 1.18 -1.81
C ASN A 215 -17.66 2.69 -1.50
N PRO A 216 -18.42 3.44 -2.32
CA PRO A 216 -18.51 4.89 -2.22
C PRO A 216 -19.52 5.33 -1.13
N ALA A 217 -19.36 4.81 0.09
CA ALA A 217 -20.20 5.16 1.23
C ALA A 217 -19.37 5.89 2.30
N ALA A 218 -19.73 7.12 2.60
CA ALA A 218 -19.18 7.84 3.75
C ALA A 218 -19.62 7.17 5.05
N ARG A 219 -18.71 7.04 6.00
CA ARG A 219 -18.94 6.44 7.33
C ARG A 219 -18.46 7.40 8.39
N ASP A 220 -19.18 7.47 9.50
CA ASP A 220 -18.68 8.20 10.65
C ASP A 220 -17.72 7.34 11.51
N PRO A 221 -16.88 7.97 12.36
CA PRO A 221 -15.97 7.23 13.21
C PRO A 221 -16.66 6.23 14.16
N ALA A 222 -17.87 6.53 14.64
CA ALA A 222 -18.61 5.65 15.54
C ALA A 222 -19.11 4.38 14.81
N GLU A 223 -19.47 4.49 13.53
CA GLU A 223 -19.79 3.32 12.69
C GLU A 223 -18.56 2.42 12.50
N ILE A 224 -17.39 3.02 12.25
CA ILE A 224 -16.13 2.28 12.06
C ILE A 224 -15.71 1.58 13.36
N LEU A 225 -15.90 2.23 14.51
CA LEU A 225 -15.57 1.65 15.81
C LEU A 225 -16.53 0.53 16.26
N ARG A 226 -17.74 0.52 15.74
CA ARG A 226 -18.76 -0.45 16.15
C ARG A 226 -18.43 -1.84 15.61
N VAL A 227 -17.88 -2.70 16.46
CA VAL A 227 -17.66 -4.11 16.14
C VAL A 227 -18.99 -4.87 16.14
N GLY A 228 -19.24 -5.68 15.10
CA GLY A 228 -20.46 -6.45 14.93
C GLY A 228 -20.37 -7.36 13.68
N PRO A 229 -21.46 -8.05 13.31
CA PRO A 229 -21.44 -9.00 12.19
C PRO A 229 -20.94 -8.41 10.86
N ASP A 230 -21.29 -7.16 10.57
CA ASP A 230 -20.89 -6.47 9.33
C ASP A 230 -19.52 -5.78 9.43
N ASN A 231 -19.01 -5.64 10.65
CA ASN A 231 -17.71 -5.01 10.95
C ASN A 231 -17.00 -5.79 12.07
N ARG A 232 -16.77 -7.08 11.83
CA ARG A 232 -16.13 -7.94 12.81
C ARG A 232 -14.68 -7.51 13.10
N MET A 233 -14.18 -7.84 14.28
CA MET A 233 -12.74 -7.74 14.56
C MET A 233 -11.99 -8.69 13.62
N ILE A 234 -10.88 -8.22 13.04
CA ILE A 234 -9.96 -9.06 12.25
C ILE A 234 -8.76 -9.43 13.11
N CYS A 235 -7.96 -8.44 13.46
CA CYS A 235 -6.86 -8.54 14.42
C CYS A 235 -6.87 -7.26 15.26
N GLU A 236 -6.82 -7.39 16.58
CA GLU A 236 -6.83 -6.23 17.48
C GLU A 236 -5.69 -5.25 17.18
N PRO A 237 -5.92 -3.93 17.10
CA PRO A 237 -7.18 -3.22 17.36
C PRO A 237 -8.01 -2.94 16.10
N TYR A 238 -7.92 -3.72 15.03
CA TYR A 238 -8.46 -3.41 13.70
C TYR A 238 -9.73 -4.21 13.36
N PRO A 239 -10.93 -3.62 13.42
CA PRO A 239 -12.12 -4.18 12.81
C PRO A 239 -12.02 -4.15 11.27
N LEU A 240 -12.90 -4.89 10.59
CA LEU A 240 -12.91 -5.04 9.13
C LEU A 240 -12.88 -3.70 8.38
N ALA A 241 -13.59 -2.69 8.87
CA ALA A 241 -13.74 -1.38 8.22
C ALA A 241 -12.43 -0.61 8.04
N VAL A 242 -11.38 -0.93 8.80
CA VAL A 242 -10.07 -0.28 8.70
C VAL A 242 -9.00 -1.17 8.05
N ASN A 243 -9.37 -2.30 7.50
CA ASN A 243 -8.49 -3.16 6.74
C ASN A 243 -8.60 -2.88 5.24
N ALA A 244 -7.51 -3.02 4.50
CA ALA A 244 -7.53 -2.96 3.04
C ALA A 244 -8.51 -3.99 2.47
N PHE A 245 -9.25 -3.60 1.43
CA PHE A 245 -10.22 -4.44 0.76
C PHE A 245 -9.72 -4.87 -0.63
N PRO A 246 -9.06 -6.05 -0.77
CA PRO A 246 -8.38 -6.45 -1.99
C PRO A 246 -9.29 -7.11 -3.04
N LEU A 247 -10.53 -7.47 -2.70
CA LEU A 247 -11.43 -8.19 -3.60
C LEU A 247 -12.16 -7.22 -4.54
N VAL A 248 -11.40 -6.57 -5.42
CA VAL A 248 -11.84 -5.53 -6.35
C VAL A 248 -11.42 -5.85 -7.78
N ASP A 249 -12.08 -5.23 -8.75
CA ASP A 249 -11.68 -5.19 -10.15
C ASP A 249 -11.42 -3.72 -10.50
N GLN A 250 -10.17 -3.31 -10.38
CA GLN A 250 -9.73 -1.93 -10.61
C GLN A 250 -8.42 -1.91 -11.39
N ALA A 251 -8.29 -0.96 -12.31
CA ALA A 251 -7.07 -0.73 -13.06
C ALA A 251 -6.83 0.77 -13.24
N ALA A 252 -5.56 1.16 -13.33
CA ALA A 252 -5.16 2.53 -13.61
C ALA A 252 -3.97 2.58 -14.56
N ALA A 253 -3.86 3.67 -15.31
CA ALA A 253 -2.76 3.94 -16.21
C ALA A 253 -2.41 5.42 -16.22
N LEU A 254 -1.11 5.71 -16.33
CA LEU A 254 -0.55 7.03 -16.51
C LEU A 254 0.32 7.04 -17.77
N LEU A 255 0.14 8.05 -18.60
CA LEU A 255 1.02 8.37 -19.72
C LEU A 255 1.88 9.58 -19.33
N LEU A 256 3.20 9.41 -19.46
CA LEU A 256 4.20 10.41 -19.13
C LEU A 256 5.06 10.74 -20.36
N THR A 257 5.44 12.00 -20.46
CA THR A 257 6.37 12.46 -21.48
C THR A 257 7.04 13.75 -21.05
N SER A 258 7.90 14.36 -21.88
CA SER A 258 8.38 15.72 -21.64
C SER A 258 7.32 16.74 -22.07
N ARG A 259 7.36 17.96 -21.45
CA ARG A 259 6.48 19.06 -21.85
C ARG A 259 6.57 19.36 -23.34
N ALA A 260 7.77 19.34 -23.93
CA ALA A 260 7.94 19.57 -25.37
C ALA A 260 7.20 18.53 -26.22
N VAL A 261 7.38 17.24 -25.91
CA VAL A 261 6.72 16.15 -26.65
C VAL A 261 5.19 16.17 -26.42
N ALA A 262 4.72 16.54 -25.23
CA ALA A 262 3.30 16.71 -24.96
C ALA A 262 2.66 17.73 -25.91
N LEU A 263 3.30 18.90 -26.06
CA LEU A 263 2.84 19.96 -26.96
C LEU A 263 2.91 19.54 -28.46
N GLU A 264 3.94 18.77 -28.86
CA GLU A 264 4.04 18.18 -30.21
C GLU A 264 2.85 17.25 -30.53
N HIS A 265 2.36 16.53 -29.50
CA HIS A 265 1.17 15.67 -29.62
C HIS A 265 -0.16 16.43 -29.46
N GLY A 266 -0.09 17.76 -29.27
CA GLY A 266 -1.28 18.62 -29.14
C GLY A 266 -2.00 18.50 -27.80
N VAL A 267 -1.32 18.04 -26.75
CA VAL A 267 -1.87 18.06 -25.39
C VAL A 267 -1.91 19.51 -24.90
N PRO A 268 -3.08 20.02 -24.45
CA PRO A 268 -3.18 21.39 -23.94
C PRO A 268 -2.29 21.61 -22.70
N GLU A 269 -1.63 22.74 -22.64
CA GLU A 269 -0.67 23.03 -21.56
C GLU A 269 -1.32 23.02 -20.19
N GLU A 270 -2.54 23.50 -20.06
CA GLU A 270 -3.32 23.53 -18.82
C GLU A 270 -3.70 22.12 -18.30
N ARG A 271 -3.52 21.08 -19.12
CA ARG A 271 -3.75 19.69 -18.71
C ARG A 271 -2.50 18.97 -18.23
N LEU A 272 -1.33 19.59 -18.43
CA LEU A 272 -0.07 18.99 -18.00
C LEU A 272 0.03 19.02 -16.48
N VAL A 273 0.48 17.90 -15.91
CA VAL A 273 0.83 17.81 -14.48
C VAL A 273 2.29 17.43 -14.38
N HIS A 274 3.09 18.33 -13.84
CA HIS A 274 4.53 18.14 -13.74
C HIS A 274 4.87 17.14 -12.64
N VAL A 275 5.74 16.18 -12.96
CA VAL A 275 6.36 15.30 -11.96
C VAL A 275 7.64 16.01 -11.51
N TRP A 276 7.61 16.58 -10.32
CA TRP A 276 8.79 17.27 -9.78
C TRP A 276 9.88 16.27 -9.43
N GLY A 277 9.49 15.10 -8.90
CA GLY A 277 10.37 14.04 -8.51
C GLY A 277 9.91 13.35 -7.24
N GLY A 278 10.65 12.37 -6.81
CA GLY A 278 10.33 11.60 -5.63
C GLY A 278 11.57 11.10 -4.91
N ALA A 279 11.34 10.27 -3.90
CA ALA A 279 12.38 9.63 -3.13
C ALA A 279 11.95 8.23 -2.71
N GLY A 280 12.86 7.26 -2.83
CA GLY A 280 12.70 5.88 -2.37
C GLY A 280 13.52 5.61 -1.11
N ALA A 281 13.02 4.74 -0.21
CA ALA A 281 13.77 4.21 0.92
C ALA A 281 13.26 2.83 1.35
N ALA A 282 14.10 2.08 2.04
CA ALA A 282 13.77 0.76 2.56
C ALA A 282 14.25 0.59 4.00
N ASP A 283 13.39 0.03 4.85
CA ASP A 283 13.74 -0.52 6.16
C ASP A 283 14.13 -2.01 6.01
N ALA A 284 14.73 -2.58 7.05
CA ALA A 284 15.04 -4.02 7.07
C ALA A 284 13.79 -4.86 6.72
N ALA A 285 13.96 -5.81 5.78
CA ALA A 285 12.88 -6.67 5.33
C ALA A 285 12.32 -7.53 6.47
N ASP A 286 13.22 -8.04 7.33
CA ASP A 286 12.82 -8.69 8.57
C ASP A 286 12.37 -7.64 9.59
N VAL A 287 11.07 -7.61 9.87
CA VAL A 287 10.49 -6.71 10.87
C VAL A 287 11.10 -6.93 12.25
N LEU A 288 11.47 -8.17 12.57
CA LEU A 288 12.07 -8.53 13.86
C LEU A 288 13.49 -7.98 14.03
N ALA A 289 14.20 -7.75 12.91
CA ALA A 289 15.56 -7.18 12.93
C ALA A 289 15.58 -5.65 13.07
N ARG A 290 14.44 -4.96 12.89
CA ARG A 290 14.37 -3.49 12.98
C ARG A 290 14.73 -3.00 14.39
N PRO A 291 15.43 -1.88 14.53
CA PRO A 291 15.77 -1.31 15.84
C PRO A 291 14.55 -1.08 16.73
N ALA A 292 13.45 -0.60 16.15
CA ALA A 292 12.16 -0.41 16.82
C ALA A 292 11.01 -0.91 15.93
N LEU A 293 9.92 -1.36 16.55
CA LEU A 293 8.68 -1.70 15.87
C LEU A 293 7.72 -0.51 15.76
N SER A 294 7.94 0.53 16.55
CA SER A 294 7.05 1.67 16.72
C SER A 294 7.17 2.73 15.61
N GLY A 295 7.81 2.43 14.48
CA GLY A 295 8.00 3.39 13.41
C GLY A 295 8.60 2.80 12.15
N SER A 296 8.81 3.66 11.15
CA SER A 296 9.50 3.36 9.90
C SER A 296 10.43 4.51 9.53
N PRO A 297 11.73 4.39 9.74
CA PRO A 297 12.72 5.35 9.26
C PRO A 297 12.62 5.60 7.75
N ALA A 298 12.30 4.54 6.98
CA ALA A 298 12.11 4.67 5.54
C ALA A 298 10.94 5.62 5.18
N LEU A 299 9.81 5.52 5.90
CA LEU A 299 8.68 6.44 5.72
C LEU A 299 9.10 7.88 5.99
N CYS A 300 9.80 8.14 7.10
CA CYS A 300 10.30 9.46 7.43
C CYS A 300 11.27 9.98 6.35
N SER A 301 12.21 9.15 5.93
CA SER A 301 13.22 9.51 4.91
C SER A 301 12.59 9.92 3.57
N VAL A 302 11.60 9.17 3.06
CA VAL A 302 10.99 9.51 1.76
C VAL A 302 10.17 10.80 1.84
N LEU A 303 9.47 11.03 2.94
CA LEU A 303 8.71 12.26 3.14
C LEU A 303 9.63 13.48 3.23
N ASP A 304 10.69 13.40 4.02
CA ASP A 304 11.68 14.48 4.14
C ASP A 304 12.36 14.79 2.81
N ARG A 305 12.89 13.76 2.14
CA ARG A 305 13.64 13.95 0.90
C ARG A 305 12.76 14.47 -0.23
N ALA A 306 11.54 13.96 -0.38
CA ALA A 306 10.61 14.45 -1.39
C ALA A 306 10.20 15.91 -1.14
N LEU A 307 9.88 16.27 0.10
CA LEU A 307 9.51 17.64 0.45
C LEU A 307 10.70 18.59 0.38
N ALA A 308 11.86 18.19 0.90
CA ALA A 308 13.08 19.02 0.87
C ALA A 308 13.54 19.31 -0.56
N SER A 309 13.54 18.28 -1.44
CA SER A 309 13.87 18.47 -2.86
C SER A 309 12.89 19.44 -3.53
N ALA A 310 11.59 19.32 -3.22
CA ALA A 310 10.56 20.20 -3.75
C ALA A 310 10.57 21.62 -3.13
N GLY A 311 11.39 21.87 -2.12
CA GLY A 311 11.41 23.15 -1.41
C GLY A 311 10.10 23.46 -0.68
N LEU A 312 9.33 22.43 -0.28
CA LEU A 312 8.01 22.56 0.34
C LEU A 312 8.05 22.18 1.83
N ALA A 313 7.34 22.94 2.65
CA ALA A 313 6.89 22.48 3.95
C ALA A 313 5.63 21.63 3.77
N ALA A 314 5.41 20.68 4.66
CA ALA A 314 4.27 19.75 4.56
C ALA A 314 2.91 20.49 4.52
N GLU A 315 2.79 21.57 5.29
CA GLU A 315 1.57 22.40 5.38
C GLU A 315 1.32 23.22 4.10
N ALA A 316 2.32 23.35 3.23
CA ALA A 316 2.21 24.07 1.96
C ALA A 316 1.77 23.18 0.80
N VAL A 317 1.64 21.89 1.01
CA VAL A 317 1.16 20.93 0.02
C VAL A 317 -0.37 20.93 0.00
N ASP A 318 -0.97 21.19 -1.15
CA ASP A 318 -2.44 21.29 -1.26
C ASP A 318 -3.16 19.94 -1.12
N VAL A 319 -2.54 18.85 -1.58
CA VAL A 319 -3.09 17.49 -1.52
C VAL A 319 -2.03 16.53 -1.02
N VAL A 320 -2.28 15.88 0.13
CA VAL A 320 -1.39 14.85 0.68
C VAL A 320 -2.13 13.52 0.68
N ASP A 321 -1.78 12.62 -0.26
CA ASP A 321 -2.36 11.27 -0.38
C ASP A 321 -1.38 10.25 0.19
N VAL A 322 -1.70 9.73 1.38
CA VAL A 322 -0.87 8.76 2.09
C VAL A 322 -1.44 7.37 1.94
N TYR A 323 -0.58 6.41 1.64
CA TYR A 323 -0.94 5.00 1.56
C TYR A 323 -1.66 4.53 2.85
N SER A 324 -2.83 3.94 2.71
CA SER A 324 -3.74 3.70 3.82
C SER A 324 -4.24 2.24 3.87
N CYS A 325 -3.33 1.28 3.63
CA CYS A 325 -3.68 -0.14 3.75
C CYS A 325 -4.15 -0.52 5.15
N PHE A 326 -3.57 0.11 6.18
CA PHE A 326 -3.91 -0.04 7.60
C PHE A 326 -3.71 1.29 8.34
N PRO A 327 -4.39 1.52 9.47
CA PRO A 327 -4.38 2.79 10.19
C PRO A 327 -2.99 3.30 10.59
N VAL A 328 -2.07 2.41 10.96
CA VAL A 328 -0.73 2.81 11.43
C VAL A 328 0.04 3.63 10.38
N VAL A 329 -0.15 3.37 9.08
CA VAL A 329 0.60 4.07 8.02
C VAL A 329 0.26 5.56 8.00
N PRO A 330 -1.00 6.01 7.83
CA PRO A 330 -1.33 7.43 7.91
C PRO A 330 -1.15 8.03 9.32
N ARG A 331 -1.23 7.24 10.39
CA ARG A 331 -0.95 7.72 11.76
C ARG A 331 0.53 8.07 11.93
N LEU A 332 1.44 7.22 11.48
CA LEU A 332 2.89 7.50 11.48
C LEU A 332 3.22 8.73 10.62
N ALA A 333 2.66 8.81 9.41
CA ALA A 333 2.87 9.95 8.52
C ALA A 333 2.32 11.26 9.13
N SER A 334 1.12 11.23 9.72
CA SER A 334 0.50 12.36 10.42
C SER A 334 1.40 12.91 11.53
N ARG A 335 1.86 12.01 12.39
CA ARG A 335 2.74 12.41 13.49
C ARG A 335 4.07 12.98 12.99
N TYR A 336 4.65 12.36 11.97
CA TYR A 336 5.93 12.77 11.41
C TYR A 336 5.85 14.15 10.73
N LEU A 337 4.84 14.36 9.88
CA LEU A 337 4.62 15.62 9.17
C LEU A 337 4.06 16.74 10.05
N GLY A 338 3.60 16.44 11.27
CA GLY A 338 2.90 17.40 12.11
C GLY A 338 1.52 17.81 11.59
N LEU A 339 0.96 17.05 10.63
CA LEU A 339 -0.33 17.33 10.04
C LEU A 339 -1.44 16.53 10.71
N PRO A 340 -2.65 17.07 10.87
CA PRO A 340 -3.78 16.28 11.36
C PRO A 340 -4.11 15.16 10.35
N THR A 341 -4.49 13.97 10.83
CA THR A 341 -4.78 12.80 10.00
C THR A 341 -5.78 13.09 8.88
N LYS A 342 -6.74 13.97 9.13
CA LYS A 342 -7.72 14.43 8.12
C LYS A 342 -7.05 15.08 6.90
N ALA A 343 -5.94 15.78 7.07
CA ALA A 343 -5.20 16.40 5.98
C ALA A 343 -4.52 15.38 5.05
N LEU A 344 -4.38 14.13 5.50
CA LEU A 344 -3.76 13.01 4.76
C LEU A 344 -4.78 12.14 4.01
N ALA A 345 -6.05 12.53 3.96
CA ALA A 345 -7.09 11.77 3.26
C ALA A 345 -6.95 11.80 1.72
N GLY A 346 -6.15 12.70 1.20
CA GLY A 346 -5.76 12.74 -0.21
C GLY A 346 -6.89 12.94 -1.19
N ALA A 347 -6.79 12.27 -2.32
CA ALA A 347 -7.73 12.37 -3.44
C ALA A 347 -8.40 11.03 -3.79
N THR A 348 -7.92 9.91 -3.24
CA THR A 348 -8.34 8.56 -3.66
C THR A 348 -9.51 8.01 -2.85
N GLY A 349 -9.40 8.00 -1.52
CA GLY A 349 -10.44 7.52 -0.61
C GLY A 349 -10.09 6.26 0.19
N GLY A 350 -8.83 5.83 0.19
CA GLY A 350 -8.27 4.80 1.05
C GLY A 350 -8.63 3.36 0.67
N HIS A 351 -7.77 2.44 1.06
CA HIS A 351 -7.85 1.03 0.66
C HIS A 351 -9.09 0.28 1.12
N SER A 352 -9.77 0.70 2.17
CA SER A 352 -10.99 0.04 2.65
C SER A 352 -12.24 0.50 1.90
N SER A 353 -12.32 1.77 1.53
CA SER A 353 -13.49 2.37 0.88
C SER A 353 -13.31 2.50 -0.62
N PHE A 354 -12.20 3.09 -1.08
CA PHE A 354 -11.89 3.11 -2.51
C PHE A 354 -11.69 1.70 -3.08
N GLY A 355 -11.06 0.82 -2.33
CA GLY A 355 -10.59 -0.49 -2.74
C GLY A 355 -9.08 -0.58 -2.71
N GLY A 356 -8.57 -1.78 -2.50
CA GLY A 356 -7.14 -2.05 -2.37
C GLY A 356 -6.64 -2.98 -3.48
N PRO A 357 -6.50 -2.53 -4.74
CA PRO A 357 -6.00 -3.36 -5.83
C PRO A 357 -4.49 -3.65 -5.69
N LEU A 358 -4.10 -4.18 -4.53
CA LEU A 358 -2.76 -4.65 -4.18
C LEU A 358 -1.65 -3.69 -4.65
N SER A 359 -0.71 -4.17 -5.48
CA SER A 359 0.42 -3.36 -5.94
C SER A 359 0.02 -2.20 -6.86
N THR A 360 -1.22 -2.14 -7.34
CA THR A 360 -1.70 -1.09 -8.26
C THR A 360 -2.23 0.16 -7.56
N TYR A 361 -2.58 0.09 -6.26
CA TYR A 361 -3.33 1.16 -5.58
C TYR A 361 -2.76 2.58 -5.80
N THR A 362 -1.45 2.76 -5.68
CA THR A 362 -0.83 4.08 -5.80
C THR A 362 -0.92 4.68 -7.22
N LEU A 363 -1.14 3.87 -8.28
CA LEU A 363 -1.48 4.45 -9.61
C LEU A 363 -2.80 5.23 -9.57
N HIS A 364 -3.78 4.74 -8.82
CA HIS A 364 -5.03 5.46 -8.60
C HIS A 364 -4.81 6.75 -7.81
N SER A 365 -3.95 6.72 -6.79
CA SER A 365 -3.58 7.92 -6.02
C SER A 365 -2.92 8.97 -6.92
N LEU A 366 -1.96 8.58 -7.75
CA LEU A 366 -1.29 9.47 -8.70
C LEU A 366 -2.27 10.05 -9.73
N ALA A 367 -3.17 9.21 -10.28
CA ALA A 367 -4.21 9.65 -11.21
C ALA A 367 -5.16 10.66 -10.57
N ALA A 368 -5.68 10.35 -9.37
CA ALA A 368 -6.60 11.23 -8.64
C ALA A 368 -5.93 12.56 -8.23
N CYS A 369 -4.66 12.52 -7.80
CA CYS A 369 -3.90 13.73 -7.50
C CYS A 369 -3.65 14.58 -8.75
N ALA A 370 -3.36 13.96 -9.89
CA ALA A 370 -3.23 14.68 -11.17
C ALA A 370 -4.55 15.39 -11.55
N GLU A 371 -5.71 14.74 -11.36
CA GLU A 371 -7.02 15.35 -11.58
C GLU A 371 -7.28 16.51 -10.60
N ARG A 372 -6.86 16.40 -9.35
CA ARG A 372 -6.96 17.50 -8.36
C ARG A 372 -6.12 18.69 -8.76
N ILE A 373 -4.91 18.47 -9.27
CA ILE A 373 -4.04 19.54 -9.79
C ILE A 373 -4.69 20.21 -11.00
N ARG A 374 -5.21 19.47 -11.96
CA ARG A 374 -5.95 20.01 -13.11
C ARG A 374 -7.19 20.80 -12.68
N SER A 375 -7.80 20.43 -11.56
CA SER A 375 -9.00 21.09 -10.99
C SER A 375 -8.68 22.28 -10.08
N GLY A 376 -7.42 22.62 -9.86
CA GLY A 376 -7.07 23.85 -9.15
C GLY A 376 -6.02 23.75 -8.05
N ALA A 377 -5.67 22.55 -7.56
CA ALA A 377 -4.57 22.39 -6.62
C ALA A 377 -3.22 22.79 -7.28
N GLY A 378 -2.31 23.38 -6.53
CA GLY A 378 -0.96 23.74 -7.02
C GLY A 378 -0.01 22.56 -6.94
N THR A 379 -0.08 21.79 -5.84
CA THR A 379 0.84 20.68 -5.55
C THR A 379 0.14 19.48 -4.93
N ALA A 380 0.74 18.29 -5.12
CA ALA A 380 0.33 17.07 -4.43
C ALA A 380 1.55 16.25 -4.02
N LEU A 381 1.51 15.67 -2.83
CA LEU A 381 2.43 14.66 -2.33
C LEU A 381 1.71 13.31 -2.30
N VAL A 382 2.23 12.32 -3.02
CA VAL A 382 1.71 10.95 -3.03
C VAL A 382 2.72 10.03 -2.38
N HIS A 383 2.32 9.38 -1.28
CA HIS A 383 3.14 8.42 -0.56
C HIS A 383 2.66 6.99 -0.84
N ALA A 384 3.61 6.09 -1.06
CA ALA A 384 3.41 4.68 -1.37
C ALA A 384 4.19 3.78 -0.40
N ASN A 385 3.60 2.63 -0.03
CA ASN A 385 4.15 1.70 0.93
C ASN A 385 4.08 0.26 0.42
N GLY A 386 5.14 -0.52 0.64
CA GLY A 386 5.21 -1.93 0.28
C GLY A 386 5.78 -2.83 1.38
N GLY A 387 5.42 -4.11 1.32
CA GLY A 387 5.76 -5.09 2.33
C GLY A 387 5.12 -4.76 3.69
N TYR A 388 5.84 -4.96 4.77
CA TYR A 388 5.39 -4.64 6.14
C TYR A 388 6.00 -3.30 6.60
N LEU A 389 5.61 -2.18 5.98
CA LEU A 389 6.30 -0.89 6.11
C LEU A 389 7.77 -0.96 5.67
N THR A 390 8.11 -1.90 4.78
CA THR A 390 9.51 -2.19 4.43
C THR A 390 10.04 -1.23 3.37
N ARG A 391 9.25 -1.00 2.32
CA ARG A 391 9.65 -0.16 1.19
C ARG A 391 8.70 1.01 1.07
N GLN A 392 9.27 2.19 0.96
CA GLN A 392 8.53 3.44 0.88
C GLN A 392 8.96 4.20 -0.37
N HIS A 393 8.02 4.92 -0.96
CA HIS A 393 8.31 5.88 -2.02
C HIS A 393 7.36 7.08 -1.90
N ALA A 394 7.85 8.28 -2.15
CA ALA A 394 7.02 9.47 -2.21
C ALA A 394 7.31 10.23 -3.50
N VAL A 395 6.26 10.79 -4.13
CA VAL A 395 6.36 11.60 -5.36
C VAL A 395 5.65 12.91 -5.15
N VAL A 396 6.26 14.00 -5.61
CA VAL A 396 5.65 15.34 -5.65
C VAL A 396 5.24 15.67 -7.08
N LEU A 397 3.97 16.04 -7.22
CA LEU A 397 3.38 16.54 -8.46
C LEU A 397 3.10 18.02 -8.33
N GLY A 398 3.23 18.77 -9.42
CA GLY A 398 2.94 20.20 -9.46
C GLY A 398 2.17 20.64 -10.69
N ARG A 399 1.41 21.73 -10.58
CA ARG A 399 0.74 22.38 -11.71
C ARG A 399 1.76 23.03 -12.64
N GLU A 400 2.77 23.69 -12.09
CA GLU A 400 3.84 24.35 -12.81
C GLU A 400 5.09 23.48 -12.80
N ALA A 401 5.99 23.70 -13.74
CA ALA A 401 7.29 23.05 -13.73
C ALA A 401 8.09 23.52 -12.50
N HIS A 402 8.79 22.60 -11.87
CA HIS A 402 9.74 22.97 -10.81
C HIS A 402 10.88 23.83 -11.39
N VAL A 403 11.32 24.84 -10.64
CA VAL A 403 12.33 25.81 -11.09
C VAL A 403 13.65 25.13 -11.49
N ASP A 404 14.04 24.09 -10.80
CA ASP A 404 15.26 23.31 -11.06
C ASP A 404 15.03 22.13 -12.03
N GLY A 405 13.83 21.96 -12.59
CA GLY A 405 13.44 20.84 -13.43
C GLY A 405 13.07 19.59 -12.60
N TYR A 406 13.41 18.40 -13.12
CA TYR A 406 13.21 17.15 -12.35
C TYR A 406 14.28 17.06 -11.24
N ILE A 407 13.82 16.81 -10.02
CA ILE A 407 14.62 16.81 -8.79
C ILE A 407 14.53 15.49 -8.01
N GLY A 408 13.98 14.44 -8.62
CA GLY A 408 13.77 13.16 -7.96
C GLY A 408 15.05 12.33 -7.80
N ASP A 409 14.96 11.39 -6.86
CA ASP A 409 15.96 10.35 -6.59
C ASP A 409 15.23 9.01 -6.46
N PRO A 410 14.94 8.34 -7.61
CA PRO A 410 14.09 7.16 -7.65
C PRO A 410 14.72 5.91 -7.02
N GLU A 411 16.05 5.91 -6.84
CA GLU A 411 16.73 4.78 -6.21
C GLU A 411 16.41 4.70 -4.71
N PRO A 412 16.07 3.51 -4.20
CA PRO A 412 15.75 3.37 -2.79
C PRO A 412 17.01 3.45 -1.92
N HIS A 413 17.02 4.34 -0.94
CA HIS A 413 18.06 4.38 0.08
C HIS A 413 17.78 3.35 1.18
N ASP A 414 18.77 2.56 1.53
CA ASP A 414 18.68 1.67 2.69
C ASP A 414 18.86 2.48 3.98
N THR A 415 17.83 2.47 4.83
CA THR A 415 17.89 3.18 6.12
C THR A 415 18.66 2.40 7.20
N ALA A 416 19.03 1.16 6.92
CA ALA A 416 19.90 0.40 7.80
C ALA A 416 21.38 0.85 7.76
N GLU A 417 21.78 1.63 6.73
CA GLU A 417 23.14 2.16 6.59
C GLU A 417 23.15 3.69 6.41
N PRO A 418 23.74 4.46 7.34
CA PRO A 418 24.41 4.12 8.60
C PRO A 418 23.50 4.16 9.83
N GLY A 419 22.46 3.34 9.84
CA GLY A 419 21.45 3.29 10.92
C GLY A 419 21.93 2.53 12.16
N PRO A 420 21.09 2.45 13.22
CA PRO A 420 21.36 1.63 14.38
C PRO A 420 21.46 0.16 14.01
N ALA A 421 22.33 -0.58 14.73
CA ALA A 421 22.54 -1.99 14.49
C ALA A 421 21.21 -2.78 14.52
N PRO A 422 21.03 -3.80 13.64
CA PRO A 422 19.86 -4.66 13.68
C PRO A 422 19.66 -5.28 15.07
N CYS A 423 18.40 -5.42 15.49
CA CYS A 423 18.06 -6.09 16.73
C CYS A 423 18.37 -7.59 16.60
N PRO A 424 19.23 -8.18 17.43
CA PRO A 424 19.53 -9.60 17.37
C PRO A 424 18.33 -10.43 17.80
N LEU A 425 18.13 -11.60 17.18
CA LEU A 425 17.10 -12.55 17.56
C LEU A 425 17.54 -13.41 18.74
N ALA A 426 16.62 -13.74 19.63
CA ALA A 426 16.84 -14.59 20.79
C ALA A 426 16.44 -16.04 20.50
N GLU A 427 17.16 -16.98 21.09
CA GLU A 427 16.61 -18.30 21.41
C GLU A 427 15.58 -18.17 22.53
N VAL A 428 14.75 -19.20 22.75
CA VAL A 428 13.73 -19.16 23.78
C VAL A 428 14.38 -19.11 25.17
N PRO A 429 14.21 -18.04 25.95
CA PRO A 429 14.80 -17.93 27.27
C PRO A 429 13.95 -18.69 28.32
N GLU A 430 14.58 -19.05 29.44
CA GLU A 430 13.88 -19.60 30.61
C GLU A 430 13.18 -18.50 31.44
N GLU A 431 13.69 -17.26 31.30
CA GLU A 431 13.14 -16.09 32.03
C GLU A 431 11.97 -15.46 31.27
N PRO A 432 11.08 -14.73 31.98
CA PRO A 432 10.02 -13.98 31.33
C PRO A 432 10.57 -12.96 30.32
N VAL A 433 9.79 -12.68 29.28
CA VAL A 433 10.10 -11.72 28.23
C VAL A 433 9.10 -10.58 28.25
N ARG A 434 9.56 -9.35 27.93
CA ARG A 434 8.73 -8.16 27.89
C ARG A 434 8.07 -8.02 26.53
N VAL A 435 6.74 -7.95 26.49
CA VAL A 435 5.97 -7.75 25.25
C VAL A 435 6.24 -6.37 24.67
N GLU A 436 6.69 -6.32 23.41
CA GLU A 436 6.96 -5.09 22.65
C GLU A 436 5.78 -4.75 21.74
N ALA A 437 5.10 -5.76 21.21
CA ALA A 437 3.90 -5.64 20.38
C ALA A 437 3.05 -6.90 20.50
N ALA A 438 1.73 -6.77 20.37
CA ALA A 438 0.81 -7.90 20.36
C ALA A 438 -0.43 -7.61 19.50
N THR A 439 -1.08 -8.68 19.08
CA THR A 439 -2.41 -8.66 18.46
C THR A 439 -3.12 -10.00 18.68
N VAL A 440 -4.44 -9.98 18.66
CA VAL A 440 -5.28 -11.19 18.68
C VAL A 440 -6.11 -11.24 17.41
N GLU A 441 -5.99 -12.33 16.67
CA GLU A 441 -6.81 -12.63 15.50
C GLU A 441 -8.14 -13.24 15.93
N TYR A 442 -9.21 -12.85 15.24
CA TYR A 442 -10.58 -13.31 15.49
C TYR A 442 -11.08 -14.16 14.31
N ASP A 443 -11.85 -15.22 14.64
CA ASP A 443 -12.54 -16.03 13.66
C ASP A 443 -13.73 -15.27 13.02
N ARG A 444 -14.46 -15.96 12.12
CA ARG A 444 -15.61 -15.37 11.45
C ARG A 444 -16.82 -15.16 12.37
N ASP A 445 -16.88 -15.89 13.48
CA ASP A 445 -17.94 -15.81 14.46
C ASP A 445 -17.66 -14.78 15.56
N GLY A 446 -16.50 -14.12 15.49
CA GLY A 446 -16.09 -13.05 16.40
C GLY A 446 -15.45 -13.55 17.70
N HIS A 447 -14.93 -14.79 17.70
CA HIS A 447 -14.19 -15.31 18.85
C HIS A 447 -12.68 -15.18 18.64
N PRO A 448 -11.90 -14.91 19.70
CA PRO A 448 -10.44 -14.96 19.65
C PRO A 448 -9.98 -16.34 19.15
N ALA A 449 -9.18 -16.36 18.09
CA ALA A 449 -8.70 -17.58 17.45
C ALA A 449 -7.23 -17.87 17.75
N GLN A 450 -6.38 -16.83 17.68
CA GLN A 450 -4.96 -16.94 17.95
C GLN A 450 -4.36 -15.59 18.36
N GLY A 451 -3.46 -15.60 19.32
CA GLY A 451 -2.68 -14.41 19.72
C GLY A 451 -1.26 -14.46 19.17
N PHE A 452 -0.72 -13.28 18.84
CA PHE A 452 0.64 -13.08 18.32
C PHE A 452 1.34 -12.02 19.14
N LEU A 453 2.63 -12.21 19.39
CA LEU A 453 3.45 -11.22 20.08
C LEU A 453 4.85 -11.11 19.49
N VAL A 454 5.43 -9.94 19.68
CA VAL A 454 6.88 -9.71 19.63
C VAL A 454 7.33 -9.25 21.00
N ALA A 455 8.41 -9.81 21.50
CA ALA A 455 8.90 -9.53 22.84
C ALA A 455 10.44 -9.40 22.88
N ARG A 456 10.94 -8.78 23.96
CA ARG A 456 12.36 -8.63 24.26
C ARG A 456 12.75 -9.42 25.48
N THR A 457 13.90 -10.04 25.40
CA THR A 457 14.62 -10.63 26.54
C THR A 457 15.28 -9.54 27.38
N ALA A 458 15.69 -9.86 28.61
CA ALA A 458 16.37 -8.93 29.50
C ALA A 458 17.68 -8.37 28.94
N ASP A 459 18.38 -9.15 28.06
CA ASP A 459 19.58 -8.73 27.34
C ASP A 459 19.31 -7.96 26.04
N GLY A 460 18.04 -7.63 25.77
CA GLY A 460 17.62 -6.76 24.64
C GLY A 460 17.46 -7.46 23.30
N ARG A 461 17.63 -8.79 23.21
CA ARG A 461 17.34 -9.57 22.01
C ARG A 461 15.84 -9.72 21.79
N ARG A 462 15.41 -9.91 20.57
CA ARG A 462 14.00 -9.98 20.20
C ARG A 462 13.61 -11.40 19.82
N LEU A 463 12.38 -11.76 20.14
CA LEU A 463 11.73 -12.98 19.68
C LEU A 463 10.29 -12.68 19.23
N ALA A 464 9.72 -13.58 18.44
CA ALA A 464 8.32 -13.56 18.08
C ALA A 464 7.69 -14.92 18.40
N GLY A 465 6.44 -14.90 18.81
CA GLY A 465 5.71 -16.12 19.17
C GLY A 465 4.21 -15.95 18.99
N CYS A 466 3.50 -17.07 19.11
CA CYS A 466 2.05 -17.11 19.01
C CYS A 466 1.46 -18.12 20.02
N THR A 467 0.17 -18.00 20.29
CA THR A 467 -0.58 -19.04 21.03
C THR A 467 -0.87 -20.22 20.11
N ALA A 468 -1.32 -21.34 20.65
CA ALA A 468 -1.83 -22.44 19.84
C ALA A 468 -3.06 -21.97 19.02
N GLU A 469 -3.16 -22.42 17.79
CA GLU A 469 -4.32 -22.13 16.93
C GLU A 469 -5.58 -22.74 17.53
N GLY A 470 -6.67 -21.96 17.60
CA GLY A 470 -7.93 -22.35 18.20
C GLY A 470 -7.97 -22.32 19.73
N ASP A 471 -6.86 -21.99 20.40
CA ASP A 471 -6.84 -21.80 21.86
C ASP A 471 -7.28 -20.38 22.22
N ALA A 472 -8.60 -20.20 22.29
CA ALA A 472 -9.22 -18.92 22.62
C ALA A 472 -8.86 -18.42 24.03
N ALA A 473 -8.53 -19.29 24.96
CA ALA A 473 -8.14 -18.91 26.31
C ALA A 473 -6.77 -18.24 26.32
N SER A 474 -5.76 -18.92 25.75
CA SER A 474 -4.41 -18.34 25.62
C SER A 474 -4.40 -17.11 24.70
N ALA A 475 -5.24 -17.07 23.65
CA ALA A 475 -5.35 -15.88 22.79
C ALA A 475 -5.86 -14.66 23.59
N ARG A 476 -6.83 -14.84 24.50
CA ARG A 476 -7.34 -13.76 25.36
C ARG A 476 -6.29 -13.17 26.30
N GLU A 477 -5.30 -13.95 26.72
CA GLU A 477 -4.19 -13.43 27.54
C GLU A 477 -3.34 -12.39 26.81
N LEU A 478 -3.36 -12.39 25.47
CA LEU A 478 -2.65 -11.45 24.61
C LEU A 478 -3.53 -10.30 24.12
N THR A 479 -4.79 -10.18 24.57
CA THR A 479 -5.65 -9.06 24.17
C THR A 479 -4.99 -7.72 24.48
N VAL A 480 -5.06 -6.79 23.54
CA VAL A 480 -4.57 -5.42 23.76
C VAL A 480 -5.60 -4.55 24.46
N PHE A 481 -6.86 -5.02 24.57
CA PHE A 481 -7.93 -4.33 25.29
C PHE A 481 -8.00 -4.77 26.75
N PRO A 482 -7.73 -3.87 27.71
CA PRO A 482 -7.64 -4.23 29.13
C PRO A 482 -8.98 -4.52 29.81
N GLU A 483 -10.10 -4.48 29.09
CA GLU A 483 -11.44 -4.67 29.64
C GLU A 483 -11.84 -6.16 29.60
N GLY A 484 -11.79 -6.81 30.75
CA GLY A 484 -12.25 -8.19 30.92
C GLY A 484 -11.62 -8.91 32.10
N PRO A 485 -12.15 -10.08 32.49
CA PRO A 485 -11.63 -10.86 33.64
C PRO A 485 -10.18 -11.34 33.43
N ALA A 486 -9.68 -11.39 32.22
CA ALA A 486 -8.29 -11.76 31.90
C ALA A 486 -7.27 -10.66 32.26
N HIS A 487 -7.71 -9.42 32.41
CA HIS A 487 -6.87 -8.29 32.76
C HIS A 487 -7.42 -7.50 33.97
N PRO A 488 -7.42 -8.09 35.18
CA PRO A 488 -8.04 -7.49 36.36
C PRO A 488 -7.44 -6.15 36.78
N ALA A 489 -6.27 -5.79 36.24
CA ALA A 489 -5.60 -4.51 36.53
C ALA A 489 -5.84 -3.42 35.46
N GLY A 490 -6.57 -3.69 34.38
CA GLY A 490 -6.79 -2.72 33.30
C GLY A 490 -5.53 -2.35 32.49
N GLU A 491 -4.47 -3.14 32.58
CA GLU A 491 -3.21 -2.88 31.89
C GLU A 491 -3.16 -3.60 30.54
N ALA A 492 -2.80 -2.87 29.46
CA ALA A 492 -2.56 -3.46 28.15
C ALA A 492 -1.41 -4.49 28.22
N VAL A 493 -1.48 -5.53 27.37
CA VAL A 493 -0.44 -6.59 27.32
C VAL A 493 0.93 -6.06 26.90
N VAL A 494 0.98 -5.02 26.07
CA VAL A 494 2.24 -4.40 25.63
C VAL A 494 2.93 -3.73 26.82
N GLY A 495 4.20 -4.06 27.02
CA GLY A 495 4.99 -3.63 28.18
C GLY A 495 4.98 -4.62 29.37
N ARG A 496 4.09 -5.61 29.38
CA ARG A 496 4.05 -6.67 30.42
C ARG A 496 5.09 -7.76 30.17
N GLU A 497 5.36 -8.55 31.21
CA GLU A 497 6.18 -9.75 31.11
C GLU A 497 5.30 -10.99 30.93
N VAL A 498 5.69 -11.85 30.02
CA VAL A 498 5.03 -13.15 29.74
C VAL A 498 6.08 -14.26 29.67
N ARG A 499 5.67 -15.50 29.90
CA ARG A 499 6.52 -16.67 29.71
C ARG A 499 6.27 -17.25 28.31
N VAL A 500 7.34 -17.81 27.75
CA VAL A 500 7.31 -18.45 26.43
C VAL A 500 8.05 -19.79 26.52
N ARG A 501 7.68 -20.74 25.66
CA ARG A 501 8.33 -22.05 25.57
C ARG A 501 8.45 -22.52 24.13
N PRO A 502 9.43 -23.37 23.80
CA PRO A 502 9.53 -23.95 22.48
C PRO A 502 8.52 -25.11 22.32
N VAL A 503 7.75 -25.08 21.22
CA VAL A 503 6.80 -26.14 20.87
C VAL A 503 6.84 -26.38 19.36
N GLY A 504 7.30 -27.57 18.95
CA GLY A 504 7.28 -27.97 17.53
C GLY A 504 8.02 -27.02 16.59
N GLY A 505 9.15 -26.43 17.03
CA GLY A 505 9.92 -25.45 16.24
C GLY A 505 9.35 -24.05 16.21
N ARG A 506 8.32 -23.76 17.03
CA ARG A 506 7.72 -22.43 17.24
C ARG A 506 7.92 -21.98 18.67
N ILE A 507 7.81 -20.68 18.90
CA ILE A 507 7.74 -20.10 20.23
C ILE A 507 6.26 -19.94 20.58
N GLN A 508 5.83 -20.62 21.65
CA GLN A 508 4.47 -20.55 22.18
C GLN A 508 4.44 -19.76 23.46
N VAL A 509 3.41 -18.92 23.61
CA VAL A 509 3.15 -18.18 24.84
C VAL A 509 2.51 -19.13 25.84
N ASP A 510 3.05 -19.16 27.05
CA ASP A 510 2.44 -19.87 28.15
C ASP A 510 1.34 -18.99 28.78
N PRO A 511 0.13 -19.53 29.00
CA PRO A 511 -0.86 -18.84 29.81
C PRO A 511 -0.30 -18.57 31.21
N ALA A 512 -0.60 -17.39 31.75
CA ALA A 512 -0.18 -16.98 33.10
C ALA A 512 -0.81 -17.83 34.19
#